data_f2663cdc2efaeea8e46bb0fdd12ea9f6
#
_entry.id   f2663cdc2efaeea8e46bb0fdd12ea9f6
#
_cell.length_a   1.000
_cell.length_b   1.000
_cell.length_c   1.000
_cell.angle_alpha   90.00
_cell.angle_beta   90.00
_cell.angle_gamma   90.00
#
_symmetry.space_group_name_H-M   'P 1'
#
loop_
_entity.id
_entity.type
_entity.pdbx_description
1 polymer ?
#
loop_
_entity_poly.entity_id
_entity_poly.type
_entity_poly.pdbx_seq_one_letter_code
_entity_poly.pdbx_strand_id
1 'polypeptide(L)'
;MKTINHQTTMQIDEITLSHPPVQCLFFDIETTGLSPRASSLYLIGTMAYDTVEDTTGNDTWKITQWFADKHRDEETILRLFLDTLEQYDYLYHFNGKTFDIPYLLHKANKYHIELSDHASQILQDTTGNRSIDLLSQIRPLKKILGISKAGQTDLERWMGITREDTYSGGELISVYSQYMQDRILHPEQAEELEHVLLLHNHNDMEGMLTVSRMLHYRYLFDMTAALEKRLQITEITFHPSNQEHTSSLHLHFRHHAALPRSASLTGVFPLTKDPAPTFTVPPAILKLAEDTGILQVPVISTELKYFLPNPKEYYYLPSEDQAVHKSVAEFVDPSHRKKATAATCYLRRSGKFLPALQPYKAGSDSFPQNIPVFLSVYRDKLGFYELPTDLVPENPFWKEYLIQTLRAW
;
A
#
# COMPACT_ATOMS: atom_id res chain seq x y z
N MET A 1 -5.36 32.33 -24.26
CA MET A 1 -4.65 31.34 -23.44
C MET A 1 -3.74 32.08 -22.46
N LYS A 2 -3.69 31.63 -21.22
CA LYS A 2 -2.76 32.10 -20.19
C LYS A 2 -1.82 30.96 -19.79
N THR A 3 -0.59 31.30 -19.47
CA THR A 3 0.38 30.38 -18.87
C THR A 3 0.78 30.93 -17.50
N ILE A 4 0.57 30.13 -16.46
CA ILE A 4 0.83 30.51 -15.08
C ILE A 4 1.91 29.55 -14.55
N ASN A 5 2.90 30.10 -13.86
CA ASN A 5 3.97 29.32 -13.26
C ASN A 5 4.05 29.60 -11.77
N HIS A 6 4.16 28.54 -10.99
CA HIS A 6 4.38 28.57 -9.55
C HIS A 6 5.57 27.69 -9.20
N GLN A 7 6.13 27.92 -8.02
CA GLN A 7 7.12 27.01 -7.44
C GLN A 7 6.62 26.56 -6.08
N THR A 8 6.84 25.30 -5.77
CA THR A 8 6.59 24.72 -4.46
C THR A 8 7.80 23.91 -4.01
N THR A 9 7.94 23.71 -2.72
CA THR A 9 9.04 22.93 -2.14
C THR A 9 8.48 21.72 -1.40
N MET A 10 8.97 20.53 -1.72
CA MET A 10 8.61 19.30 -1.01
C MET A 10 9.77 18.32 -1.11
N GLN A 11 10.22 17.84 0.04
CA GLN A 11 11.21 16.77 0.07
C GLN A 11 10.59 15.45 -0.38
N ILE A 12 11.29 14.79 -1.28
CA ILE A 12 10.96 13.47 -1.77
C ILE A 12 12.13 12.52 -1.57
N ASP A 13 11.83 11.25 -1.54
CA ASP A 13 12.82 10.18 -1.48
C ASP A 13 12.54 9.10 -2.54
N GLU A 14 13.41 8.12 -2.63
CA GLU A 14 13.33 7.00 -3.58
C GLU A 14 12.08 6.09 -3.41
N ILE A 15 11.36 6.22 -2.28
CA ILE A 15 10.12 5.49 -2.02
C ILE A 15 8.93 6.27 -2.56
N THR A 16 8.94 7.60 -2.39
CA THR A 16 7.89 8.50 -2.89
C THR A 16 7.81 8.46 -4.41
N LEU A 17 8.97 8.48 -5.08
CA LEU A 17 9.08 8.32 -6.53
C LEU A 17 10.00 7.14 -6.86
N SER A 18 9.47 6.17 -7.58
CA SER A 18 10.24 5.00 -8.04
C SER A 18 11.20 5.32 -9.21
N HIS A 19 11.18 6.55 -9.71
CA HIS A 19 11.98 7.02 -10.85
C HIS A 19 12.70 8.33 -10.49
N PRO A 20 13.81 8.66 -11.19
CA PRO A 20 14.52 9.92 -10.95
C PRO A 20 13.58 11.11 -11.14
N PRO A 21 13.52 12.07 -10.19
CA PRO A 21 12.59 13.20 -10.21
C PRO A 21 12.67 14.02 -11.50
N VAL A 22 13.88 14.22 -12.03
CA VAL A 22 14.13 14.97 -13.27
C VAL A 22 13.51 14.32 -14.53
N GLN A 23 13.13 13.05 -14.45
CA GLN A 23 12.47 12.30 -15.54
C GLN A 23 10.96 12.20 -15.37
N CYS A 24 10.42 12.77 -14.27
CA CYS A 24 9.01 12.62 -13.89
C CYS A 24 8.24 13.90 -14.19
N LEU A 25 7.11 13.76 -14.87
CA LEU A 25 6.11 14.80 -15.05
C LEU A 25 4.82 14.38 -14.35
N PHE A 26 4.30 15.22 -13.48
CA PHE A 26 2.94 15.09 -12.94
C PHE A 26 1.98 15.89 -13.80
N PHE A 27 0.75 15.43 -13.95
CA PHE A 27 -0.26 16.18 -14.67
C PHE A 27 -1.67 15.89 -14.16
N ASP A 28 -2.54 16.87 -14.38
CA ASP A 28 -3.98 16.81 -14.15
C ASP A 28 -4.71 17.72 -15.12
N ILE A 29 -5.98 17.43 -15.44
CA ILE A 29 -6.78 18.23 -16.36
C ILE A 29 -8.11 18.66 -15.77
N GLU A 30 -8.56 19.86 -16.21
CA GLU A 30 -9.90 20.35 -15.90
C GLU A 30 -10.73 20.49 -17.19
N THR A 31 -11.98 20.06 -17.11
CA THR A 31 -12.87 19.98 -18.26
C THR A 31 -14.26 20.55 -17.96
N THR A 32 -14.96 20.94 -18.99
CA THR A 32 -16.36 21.42 -18.87
C THR A 32 -17.38 20.29 -18.77
N GLY A 33 -16.94 19.05 -18.61
CA GLY A 33 -17.81 17.89 -18.43
C GLY A 33 -17.09 16.57 -18.68
N LEU A 34 -17.74 15.46 -18.33
CA LEU A 34 -17.12 14.13 -18.33
C LEU A 34 -16.96 13.51 -19.74
N SER A 35 -17.70 14.00 -20.74
CA SER A 35 -17.65 13.44 -22.09
C SER A 35 -16.73 14.26 -23.01
N PRO A 36 -15.59 13.72 -23.46
CA PRO A 36 -14.66 14.47 -24.32
C PRO A 36 -15.26 14.85 -25.68
N ARG A 37 -16.35 14.20 -26.08
CA ARG A 37 -17.10 14.55 -27.34
C ARG A 37 -17.94 15.80 -27.16
N ALA A 38 -18.53 16.01 -25.99
CA ALA A 38 -19.52 17.07 -25.71
C ALA A 38 -18.99 18.22 -24.85
N SER A 39 -17.79 18.08 -24.29
CA SER A 39 -17.19 19.06 -23.40
C SER A 39 -15.81 19.51 -23.88
N SER A 40 -15.26 20.53 -23.26
CA SER A 40 -13.97 21.13 -23.60
C SER A 40 -12.96 20.98 -22.48
N LEU A 41 -11.71 20.82 -22.85
CA LEU A 41 -10.55 20.91 -21.99
C LEU A 41 -10.20 22.38 -21.77
N TYR A 42 -10.20 22.88 -20.54
CA TYR A 42 -9.94 24.29 -20.31
C TYR A 42 -8.67 24.57 -19.48
N LEU A 43 -8.15 23.56 -18.80
CA LEU A 43 -6.94 23.70 -18.02
C LEU A 43 -6.15 22.38 -18.04
N ILE A 44 -4.85 22.49 -18.23
CA ILE A 44 -3.89 21.42 -17.98
C ILE A 44 -2.87 21.96 -16.97
N GLY A 45 -2.76 21.30 -15.83
CA GLY A 45 -1.68 21.50 -14.88
C GLY A 45 -0.59 20.47 -15.06
N THR A 46 0.64 20.90 -14.95
CA THR A 46 1.81 20.01 -14.89
C THR A 46 2.71 20.43 -13.75
N MET A 47 3.40 19.45 -13.15
CA MET A 47 4.43 19.72 -12.14
C MET A 47 5.65 18.85 -12.43
N ALA A 48 6.82 19.48 -12.43
CA ALA A 48 8.09 18.84 -12.68
C ALA A 48 9.16 19.31 -11.68
N TYR A 49 10.15 18.47 -11.48
CA TYR A 49 11.29 18.80 -10.62
C TYR A 49 12.08 19.96 -11.20
N ASP A 50 12.32 20.98 -10.39
CA ASP A 50 13.15 22.12 -10.78
C ASP A 50 14.60 21.88 -10.34
N THR A 51 15.50 21.84 -11.30
CA THR A 51 16.93 21.61 -11.04
C THR A 51 17.66 22.82 -10.46
N VAL A 52 16.95 23.94 -10.28
CA VAL A 52 17.52 25.12 -9.62
C VAL A 52 17.59 24.83 -8.11
N GLU A 53 18.79 24.64 -7.60
CA GLU A 53 19.02 24.42 -6.18
C GLU A 53 18.49 25.61 -5.37
N ASP A 54 17.53 25.35 -4.51
CA ASP A 54 17.16 26.30 -3.46
C ASP A 54 18.30 26.37 -2.42
N THR A 55 18.58 27.57 -1.93
CA THR A 55 19.58 27.81 -0.89
C THR A 55 19.26 27.11 0.44
N THR A 56 18.05 26.55 0.59
CA THR A 56 17.59 25.85 1.79
C THR A 56 17.83 24.34 1.75
N GLY A 57 18.26 23.77 0.60
CA GLY A 57 18.49 22.34 0.42
C GLY A 57 17.22 21.50 0.30
N ASN A 58 16.08 22.14 0.03
CA ASN A 58 14.82 21.46 -0.27
C ASN A 58 14.69 21.22 -1.79
N ASP A 59 14.00 20.13 -2.14
CA ASP A 59 13.61 19.88 -3.52
C ASP A 59 12.57 20.91 -3.97
N THR A 60 12.84 21.55 -5.10
CA THR A 60 11.95 22.54 -5.70
C THR A 60 11.21 21.92 -6.88
N TRP A 61 9.93 22.24 -6.97
CA TRP A 61 9.03 21.77 -8.02
C TRP A 61 8.41 22.96 -8.73
N LYS A 62 8.40 22.93 -10.05
CA LYS A 62 7.74 23.91 -10.88
C LYS A 62 6.38 23.42 -11.32
N ILE A 63 5.33 24.16 -10.98
CA ILE A 63 3.97 23.94 -11.47
C ILE A 63 3.73 24.89 -12.64
N THR A 64 3.30 24.34 -13.77
CA THR A 64 2.92 25.10 -14.96
C THR A 64 1.47 24.80 -15.30
N GLN A 65 0.63 25.83 -15.40
CA GLN A 65 -0.77 25.72 -15.73
C GLN A 65 -1.04 26.41 -17.06
N TRP A 66 -1.63 25.71 -18.01
CA TRP A 66 -2.11 26.28 -19.28
C TRP A 66 -3.62 26.39 -19.25
N PHE A 67 -4.10 27.63 -19.17
CA PHE A 67 -5.51 27.95 -19.01
C PHE A 67 -6.11 28.49 -20.31
N ALA A 68 -7.16 27.85 -20.80
CA ALA A 68 -7.90 28.25 -22.00
C ALA A 68 -8.82 29.45 -21.68
N ASP A 69 -8.36 30.63 -21.97
CA ASP A 69 -9.13 31.86 -21.88
C ASP A 69 -10.25 31.96 -22.93
N LYS A 70 -10.19 31.16 -23.97
CA LYS A 70 -11.19 31.02 -25.03
C LYS A 70 -11.34 29.55 -25.43
N HIS A 71 -12.52 29.14 -25.87
CA HIS A 71 -12.75 27.76 -26.31
C HIS A 71 -11.78 27.29 -27.41
N ARG A 72 -11.33 28.20 -28.27
CA ARG A 72 -10.34 27.89 -29.32
C ARG A 72 -8.93 27.59 -28.77
N ASP A 73 -8.66 27.92 -27.54
CA ASP A 73 -7.35 27.68 -26.92
C ASP A 73 -7.17 26.20 -26.50
N GLU A 74 -8.23 25.38 -26.54
CA GLU A 74 -8.20 23.95 -26.21
C GLU A 74 -7.09 23.20 -26.98
N GLU A 75 -6.98 23.42 -28.29
CA GLU A 75 -5.95 22.80 -29.10
C GLU A 75 -4.54 23.26 -28.68
N THR A 76 -4.39 24.55 -28.37
CA THR A 76 -3.09 25.12 -28.03
C THR A 76 -2.57 24.56 -26.71
N ILE A 77 -3.40 24.48 -25.67
CA ILE A 77 -2.98 23.93 -24.37
C ILE A 77 -2.63 22.43 -24.47
N LEU A 78 -3.37 21.69 -25.31
CA LEU A 78 -3.06 20.28 -25.55
C LEU A 78 -1.69 20.11 -26.25
N ARG A 79 -1.38 20.93 -27.25
CA ARG A 79 -0.08 20.87 -27.93
C ARG A 79 1.07 21.21 -26.97
N LEU A 80 0.91 22.24 -26.13
CA LEU A 80 1.91 22.60 -25.14
C LEU A 80 2.17 21.49 -24.13
N PHE A 81 1.13 20.78 -23.71
CA PHE A 81 1.28 19.61 -22.85
C PHE A 81 2.06 18.49 -23.57
N LEU A 82 1.69 18.16 -24.81
CA LEU A 82 2.36 17.11 -25.57
C LEU A 82 3.84 17.45 -25.83
N ASP A 83 4.13 18.70 -26.20
CA ASP A 83 5.52 19.19 -26.38
C ASP A 83 6.33 19.12 -25.07
N THR A 84 5.68 19.39 -23.93
CA THR A 84 6.31 19.27 -22.64
C THR A 84 6.59 17.82 -22.27
N LEU A 85 5.64 16.91 -22.53
CA LEU A 85 5.76 15.48 -22.27
C LEU A 85 6.98 14.83 -22.94
N GLU A 86 7.42 15.37 -24.09
CA GLU A 86 8.61 14.89 -24.81
C GLU A 86 9.92 14.98 -23.99
N GLN A 87 9.92 15.76 -22.91
CA GLN A 87 11.11 15.99 -22.08
C GLN A 87 11.19 15.01 -20.90
N TYR A 88 10.17 14.17 -20.69
CA TYR A 88 10.04 13.31 -19.52
C TYR A 88 9.76 11.86 -19.92
N ASP A 89 10.35 10.92 -19.18
CA ASP A 89 10.18 9.48 -19.44
C ASP A 89 8.98 8.88 -18.71
N TYR A 90 8.51 9.52 -17.63
CA TYR A 90 7.47 9.01 -16.72
C TYR A 90 6.39 10.06 -16.47
N LEU A 91 5.15 9.66 -16.63
CA LEU A 91 3.98 10.50 -16.39
C LEU A 91 3.22 10.02 -15.17
N TYR A 92 3.19 10.84 -14.12
CA TYR A 92 2.46 10.58 -12.89
C TYR A 92 1.12 11.29 -12.90
N HIS A 93 0.09 10.60 -12.44
CA HIS A 93 -1.27 11.14 -12.39
C HIS A 93 -2.09 10.44 -11.30
N PHE A 94 -3.22 11.05 -10.93
CA PHE A 94 -4.16 10.45 -10.00
C PHE A 94 -5.44 10.03 -10.72
N ASN A 95 -5.65 8.72 -10.91
CA ASN A 95 -6.78 8.14 -11.66
C ASN A 95 -6.83 8.49 -13.16
N GLY A 96 -5.80 9.07 -13.71
CA GLY A 96 -5.77 9.56 -15.09
C GLY A 96 -5.96 8.50 -16.18
N LYS A 97 -5.67 7.23 -15.88
CA LYS A 97 -5.95 6.11 -16.82
C LYS A 97 -7.43 5.99 -17.19
N THR A 98 -8.33 6.40 -16.30
CA THR A 98 -9.78 6.25 -16.52
C THR A 98 -10.44 7.51 -17.06
N PHE A 99 -9.82 8.67 -16.94
CA PHE A 99 -10.39 9.94 -17.34
C PHE A 99 -9.42 10.81 -18.16
N ASP A 100 -8.36 11.31 -17.57
CA ASP A 100 -7.50 12.34 -18.15
C ASP A 100 -6.86 11.88 -19.47
N ILE A 101 -6.21 10.74 -19.45
CA ILE A 101 -5.51 10.21 -20.63
C ILE A 101 -6.47 9.90 -21.79
N PRO A 102 -7.57 9.16 -21.58
CA PRO A 102 -8.58 8.97 -22.62
C PRO A 102 -9.17 10.27 -23.15
N TYR A 103 -9.33 11.28 -22.29
CA TYR A 103 -9.81 12.58 -22.66
C TYR A 103 -8.82 13.30 -23.61
N LEU A 104 -7.55 13.37 -23.22
CA LEU A 104 -6.48 13.97 -24.04
C LEU A 104 -6.33 13.26 -25.39
N LEU A 105 -6.32 11.92 -25.41
CA LEU A 105 -6.23 11.13 -26.65
C LEU A 105 -7.42 11.40 -27.58
N HIS A 106 -8.63 11.53 -27.02
CA HIS A 106 -9.80 11.89 -27.82
C HIS A 106 -9.67 13.29 -28.41
N LYS A 107 -9.17 14.28 -27.66
CA LYS A 107 -8.96 15.64 -28.13
C LYS A 107 -7.84 15.73 -29.15
N ALA A 108 -6.75 14.98 -29.00
CA ALA A 108 -5.68 14.88 -29.99
C ALA A 108 -6.24 14.38 -31.34
N ASN A 109 -7.05 13.33 -31.29
CA ASN A 109 -7.72 12.82 -32.51
C ASN A 109 -8.68 13.86 -33.12
N LYS A 110 -9.49 14.55 -32.33
CA LYS A 110 -10.40 15.62 -32.76
C LYS A 110 -9.67 16.74 -33.54
N TYR A 111 -8.49 17.11 -33.06
CA TYR A 111 -7.66 18.18 -33.65
C TYR A 111 -6.63 17.68 -34.67
N HIS A 112 -6.67 16.39 -35.04
CA HIS A 112 -5.71 15.76 -35.94
C HIS A 112 -4.24 15.98 -35.52
N ILE A 113 -3.98 15.91 -34.19
CA ILE A 113 -2.64 15.98 -33.64
C ILE A 113 -2.06 14.57 -33.67
N GLU A 114 -1.02 14.38 -34.46
CA GLU A 114 -0.23 13.15 -34.44
C GLU A 114 0.65 13.11 -33.18
N LEU A 115 0.52 12.01 -32.44
CA LEU A 115 1.39 11.78 -31.29
C LEU A 115 2.73 11.25 -31.78
N SER A 116 3.80 11.69 -31.16
CA SER A 116 5.11 11.08 -31.35
C SER A 116 5.12 9.63 -30.84
N ASP A 117 6.11 8.85 -31.22
CA ASP A 117 6.32 7.51 -30.68
C ASP A 117 6.53 7.55 -29.17
N HIS A 118 7.22 8.58 -28.64
CA HIS A 118 7.47 8.79 -27.25
C HIS A 118 6.18 9.07 -26.46
N ALA A 119 5.42 10.08 -26.85
CA ALA A 119 4.13 10.40 -26.22
C ALA A 119 3.15 9.21 -26.29
N SER A 120 3.11 8.48 -27.42
CA SER A 120 2.30 7.28 -27.56
C SER A 120 2.67 6.17 -26.58
N GLN A 121 3.98 5.92 -26.38
CA GLN A 121 4.45 4.93 -25.41
C GLN A 121 4.07 5.27 -23.97
N ILE A 122 3.98 6.55 -23.63
CA ILE A 122 3.59 7.00 -22.29
C ILE A 122 2.06 6.98 -22.14
N LEU A 123 1.33 7.68 -23.01
CA LEU A 123 -0.11 7.87 -22.88
C LEU A 123 -0.92 6.58 -23.14
N GLN A 124 -0.37 5.62 -23.89
CA GLN A 124 -1.01 4.33 -24.16
C GLN A 124 -0.43 3.18 -23.32
N ASP A 125 0.41 3.50 -22.31
CA ASP A 125 0.97 2.49 -21.42
C ASP A 125 -0.10 1.83 -20.55
N THR A 126 -0.36 0.56 -20.81
CA THR A 126 -1.27 -0.28 -20.02
C THR A 126 -0.58 -0.99 -18.87
N THR A 127 0.76 -1.04 -18.87
CA THR A 127 1.57 -1.79 -17.91
C THR A 127 1.80 -1.00 -16.61
N GLY A 128 1.79 0.33 -16.67
CA GLY A 128 2.13 1.20 -15.56
C GLY A 128 3.63 1.42 -15.38
N ASN A 129 4.42 1.15 -16.42
CA ASN A 129 5.86 1.33 -16.38
C ASN A 129 6.29 2.77 -16.70
N ARG A 130 5.52 3.47 -17.54
CA ARG A 130 5.77 4.86 -17.95
C ARG A 130 4.64 5.81 -17.52
N SER A 131 3.40 5.30 -17.45
CA SER A 131 2.22 6.03 -16.98
C SER A 131 1.81 5.51 -15.61
N ILE A 132 2.19 6.24 -14.56
CA ILE A 132 2.09 5.84 -13.16
C ILE A 132 0.82 6.40 -12.53
N ASP A 133 -0.18 5.54 -12.33
CA ASP A 133 -1.43 5.89 -11.67
C ASP A 133 -1.29 5.73 -10.15
N LEU A 134 -1.16 6.83 -9.43
CA LEU A 134 -1.01 6.86 -7.97
C LEU A 134 -2.21 6.21 -7.26
N LEU A 135 -3.44 6.46 -7.75
CA LEU A 135 -4.62 5.84 -7.15
C LEU A 135 -4.55 4.32 -7.24
N SER A 136 -4.12 3.77 -8.38
CA SER A 136 -4.02 2.31 -8.57
C SER A 136 -3.02 1.68 -7.60
N GLN A 137 -1.94 2.39 -7.29
CA GLN A 137 -0.91 1.94 -6.36
C GLN A 137 -1.32 2.08 -4.89
N ILE A 138 -2.08 3.13 -4.55
CA ILE A 138 -2.53 3.41 -3.18
C ILE A 138 -3.80 2.63 -2.82
N ARG A 139 -4.65 2.30 -3.80
CA ARG A 139 -5.94 1.62 -3.57
C ARG A 139 -5.86 0.34 -2.72
N PRO A 140 -4.85 -0.54 -2.85
CA PRO A 140 -4.71 -1.71 -1.98
C PRO A 140 -4.57 -1.35 -0.50
N LEU A 141 -3.91 -0.23 -0.17
CA LEU A 141 -3.70 0.24 1.19
C LEU A 141 -4.99 0.68 1.88
N LYS A 142 -6.04 1.02 1.11
CA LYS A 142 -7.33 1.50 1.63
C LYS A 142 -7.91 0.58 2.70
N LYS A 143 -7.94 -0.73 2.41
CA LYS A 143 -8.48 -1.73 3.35
C LYS A 143 -7.58 -1.86 4.58
N ILE A 144 -6.27 -1.90 4.37
CA ILE A 144 -5.27 -2.07 5.43
C ILE A 144 -5.33 -0.89 6.40
N LEU A 145 -5.34 0.33 5.89
CA LEU A 145 -5.31 1.58 6.68
C LEU A 145 -6.70 2.04 7.16
N GLY A 146 -7.77 1.29 6.86
CA GLY A 146 -9.13 1.65 7.26
C GLY A 146 -9.66 2.92 6.59
N ILE A 147 -9.19 3.25 5.39
CA ILE A 147 -9.58 4.44 4.65
C ILE A 147 -10.93 4.17 3.95
N SER A 148 -11.94 5.00 4.21
CA SER A 148 -13.30 4.77 3.67
C SER A 148 -13.42 5.10 2.19
N LYS A 149 -12.78 6.19 1.74
CA LYS A 149 -12.74 6.67 0.35
C LYS A 149 -11.31 6.92 -0.07
N ALA A 150 -11.02 6.78 -1.36
CA ALA A 150 -9.68 6.92 -1.92
C ALA A 150 -9.61 8.02 -3.00
N GLY A 151 -10.48 9.02 -2.96
CA GLY A 151 -10.29 10.26 -3.70
C GLY A 151 -9.06 11.01 -3.20
N GLN A 152 -8.44 11.84 -4.02
CA GLN A 152 -7.22 12.54 -3.65
C GLN A 152 -7.41 13.37 -2.38
N THR A 153 -8.45 14.19 -2.32
CA THR A 153 -8.80 14.99 -1.14
C THR A 153 -9.16 14.16 0.10
N ASP A 154 -9.71 12.94 -0.07
CA ASP A 154 -9.97 12.03 1.05
C ASP A 154 -8.65 11.48 1.63
N LEU A 155 -7.67 11.16 0.76
CA LEU A 155 -6.34 10.70 1.17
C LEU A 155 -5.56 11.81 1.86
N GLU A 156 -5.57 13.03 1.32
CA GLU A 156 -4.96 14.20 1.94
C GLU A 156 -5.54 14.47 3.33
N ARG A 157 -6.86 14.44 3.45
CA ARG A 157 -7.54 14.60 4.75
C ARG A 157 -7.16 13.48 5.73
N TRP A 158 -7.05 12.24 5.24
CA TRP A 158 -6.56 11.14 6.06
C TRP A 158 -5.13 11.37 6.54
N MET A 159 -4.28 11.98 5.71
CA MET A 159 -2.92 12.39 6.09
C MET A 159 -2.86 13.62 7.01
N GLY A 160 -4.00 14.26 7.29
CA GLY A 160 -4.09 15.44 8.15
C GLY A 160 -3.93 16.76 7.40
N ILE A 161 -4.02 16.74 6.07
CA ILE A 161 -3.92 17.92 5.22
C ILE A 161 -5.33 18.47 4.95
N THR A 162 -5.50 19.76 5.09
CA THR A 162 -6.74 20.47 4.79
C THR A 162 -6.48 21.49 3.70
N ARG A 163 -7.26 21.45 2.63
CA ARG A 163 -7.22 22.43 1.56
C ARG A 163 -8.06 23.65 1.92
N GLU A 164 -7.68 24.80 1.43
CA GLU A 164 -8.52 26.02 1.47
C GLU A 164 -9.62 25.95 0.43
N ASP A 165 -9.35 25.31 -0.70
CA ASP A 165 -10.32 25.06 -1.75
C ASP A 165 -11.34 23.99 -1.34
N THR A 166 -12.64 24.36 -1.45
CA THR A 166 -13.78 23.51 -1.08
C THR A 166 -14.58 23.00 -2.28
N TYR A 167 -14.23 23.41 -3.50
CA TYR A 167 -14.94 23.03 -4.72
C TYR A 167 -14.62 21.58 -5.12
N SER A 168 -15.62 20.92 -5.63
CA SER A 168 -15.45 19.66 -6.36
C SER A 168 -15.27 19.92 -7.86
N GLY A 169 -14.62 19.03 -8.60
CA GLY A 169 -14.47 19.16 -10.05
C GLY A 169 -15.80 19.35 -10.81
N GLY A 170 -16.91 18.82 -10.28
CA GLY A 170 -18.25 19.04 -10.84
C GLY A 170 -18.76 20.49 -10.67
N GLU A 171 -18.45 21.12 -9.56
CA GLU A 171 -18.82 22.52 -9.28
C GLU A 171 -17.99 23.48 -10.13
N LEU A 172 -16.72 23.15 -10.40
CA LEU A 172 -15.83 23.95 -11.25
C LEU A 172 -16.33 24.08 -12.69
N ILE A 173 -17.12 23.14 -13.20
CA ILE A 173 -17.78 23.25 -14.51
C ILE A 173 -18.66 24.52 -14.55
N SER A 174 -19.41 24.78 -13.48
CA SER A 174 -20.25 25.97 -13.34
C SER A 174 -19.41 27.23 -13.19
N VAL A 175 -18.33 27.16 -12.40
CA VAL A 175 -17.39 28.28 -12.21
C VAL A 175 -16.75 28.69 -13.53
N TYR A 176 -16.25 27.74 -14.32
CA TYR A 176 -15.69 28.06 -15.65
C TYR A 176 -16.75 28.62 -16.61
N SER A 177 -17.97 28.09 -16.59
CA SER A 177 -19.06 28.63 -17.41
C SER A 177 -19.36 30.09 -17.07
N GLN A 178 -19.38 30.44 -15.77
CA GLN A 178 -19.56 31.79 -15.30
C GLN A 178 -18.37 32.69 -15.69
N TYR A 179 -17.15 32.21 -15.49
CA TYR A 179 -15.93 32.88 -15.97
C TYR A 179 -16.02 33.28 -17.43
N MET A 180 -16.45 32.35 -18.29
CA MET A 180 -16.57 32.61 -19.74
C MET A 180 -17.58 33.68 -20.09
N GLN A 181 -18.61 33.92 -19.26
CA GLN A 181 -19.57 34.97 -19.41
C GLN A 181 -19.03 36.31 -18.87
N ASP A 182 -18.47 36.29 -17.65
CA ASP A 182 -18.06 37.48 -16.93
C ASP A 182 -16.80 38.13 -17.47
N ARG A 183 -15.89 37.37 -18.08
CA ARG A 183 -14.63 37.90 -18.63
C ARG A 183 -14.81 39.04 -19.64
N ILE A 184 -16.00 39.16 -20.25
CA ILE A 184 -16.37 40.24 -21.20
C ILE A 184 -17.20 41.29 -20.50
N LEU A 185 -18.11 40.90 -19.62
CA LEU A 185 -19.10 41.76 -19.02
C LEU A 185 -18.65 42.31 -17.66
N HIS A 186 -17.92 41.51 -16.89
CA HIS A 186 -17.52 41.80 -15.51
C HIS A 186 -16.09 41.30 -15.23
N PRO A 187 -15.06 41.97 -15.81
CA PRO A 187 -13.67 41.47 -15.74
C PRO A 187 -13.12 41.21 -14.31
N GLU A 188 -13.51 42.06 -13.34
CA GLU A 188 -13.08 41.90 -11.94
C GLU A 188 -13.62 40.60 -11.32
N GLN A 189 -14.91 40.29 -11.59
CA GLN A 189 -15.52 39.03 -11.13
C GLN A 189 -14.92 37.80 -11.83
N ALA A 190 -14.58 37.95 -13.11
CA ALA A 190 -13.93 36.91 -13.86
C ALA A 190 -12.52 36.57 -13.30
N GLU A 191 -11.79 37.57 -12.80
CA GLU A 191 -10.49 37.37 -12.18
C GLU A 191 -10.58 36.50 -10.90
N GLU A 192 -11.61 36.74 -10.07
CA GLU A 192 -11.89 35.91 -8.89
C GLU A 192 -12.23 34.46 -9.27
N LEU A 193 -13.08 34.28 -10.28
CA LEU A 193 -13.42 32.93 -10.77
C LEU A 193 -12.22 32.19 -11.36
N GLU A 194 -11.38 32.89 -12.12
CA GLU A 194 -10.13 32.35 -12.67
C GLU A 194 -9.21 31.90 -11.54
N HIS A 195 -9.06 32.72 -10.49
CA HIS A 195 -8.25 32.35 -9.33
C HIS A 195 -8.75 31.05 -8.68
N VAL A 196 -10.06 30.86 -8.52
CA VAL A 196 -10.64 29.63 -7.99
C VAL A 196 -10.27 28.42 -8.85
N LEU A 197 -10.41 28.53 -10.19
CA LEU A 197 -10.10 27.46 -11.13
C LEU A 197 -8.62 27.07 -11.10
N LEU A 198 -7.73 28.05 -11.09
CA LEU A 198 -6.30 27.85 -11.03
C LEU A 198 -5.85 27.28 -9.69
N LEU A 199 -6.41 27.76 -8.57
CA LEU A 199 -6.11 27.29 -7.22
C LEU A 199 -6.47 25.82 -7.04
N HIS A 200 -7.63 25.39 -7.57
CA HIS A 200 -8.05 23.99 -7.47
C HIS A 200 -7.04 23.05 -8.13
N ASN A 201 -6.72 23.30 -9.39
CA ASN A 201 -5.74 22.47 -10.11
C ASN A 201 -4.32 22.57 -9.51
N HIS A 202 -3.93 23.75 -8.99
CA HIS A 202 -2.68 23.91 -8.25
C HIS A 202 -2.64 22.98 -7.02
N ASN A 203 -3.72 22.97 -6.22
CA ASN A 203 -3.83 22.08 -5.07
C ASN A 203 -3.83 20.61 -5.45
N ASP A 204 -4.39 20.26 -6.62
CA ASP A 204 -4.32 18.87 -7.12
C ASP A 204 -2.90 18.46 -7.51
N MET A 205 -2.13 19.37 -8.09
CA MET A 205 -0.71 19.13 -8.37
C MET A 205 0.11 18.86 -7.10
N GLU A 206 0.05 19.77 -6.12
CA GLU A 206 0.74 19.59 -4.83
C GLU A 206 0.23 18.37 -4.07
N GLY A 207 -1.07 18.16 -4.12
CA GLY A 207 -1.72 17.02 -3.48
C GLY A 207 -1.25 15.67 -4.04
N MET A 208 -1.02 15.55 -5.34
CA MET A 208 -0.47 14.32 -5.93
C MET A 208 0.90 13.96 -5.35
N LEU A 209 1.80 14.94 -5.23
CA LEU A 209 3.11 14.71 -4.63
C LEU A 209 3.00 14.33 -3.15
N THR A 210 2.06 14.95 -2.45
CA THR A 210 1.80 14.64 -1.04
C THR A 210 1.24 13.23 -0.86
N VAL A 211 0.22 12.83 -1.62
CA VAL A 211 -0.38 11.49 -1.48
C VAL A 211 0.53 10.38 -1.97
N SER A 212 1.51 10.67 -2.84
CA SER A 212 2.53 9.68 -3.24
C SER A 212 3.34 9.17 -2.05
N ARG A 213 3.49 9.95 -0.96
CA ARG A 213 4.11 9.49 0.31
C ARG A 213 3.35 8.32 0.98
N MET A 214 2.11 8.06 0.61
CA MET A 214 1.41 6.84 1.05
C MET A 214 2.06 5.56 0.51
N LEU A 215 2.85 5.63 -0.56
CA LEU A 215 3.62 4.51 -1.08
C LEU A 215 4.63 3.95 -0.07
N HIS A 216 5.01 4.74 0.94
CA HIS A 216 5.83 4.29 2.07
C HIS A 216 5.17 3.14 2.85
N TYR A 217 3.84 3.16 3.02
CA TYR A 217 3.12 2.01 3.60
C TYR A 217 3.19 0.79 2.70
N ARG A 218 3.01 0.97 1.38
CA ARG A 218 3.14 -0.13 0.44
C ARG A 218 4.55 -0.73 0.48
N TYR A 219 5.58 0.13 0.48
CA TYR A 219 6.97 -0.30 0.61
C TYR A 219 7.20 -1.10 1.89
N LEU A 220 6.60 -0.68 3.03
CA LEU A 220 6.67 -1.41 4.29
C LEU A 220 6.01 -2.80 4.20
N PHE A 221 4.82 -2.90 3.63
CA PHE A 221 4.09 -4.19 3.57
C PHE A 221 4.59 -5.13 2.47
N ASP A 222 5.08 -4.61 1.36
CA ASP A 222 5.69 -5.42 0.28
C ASP A 222 7.01 -6.08 0.74
N MET A 223 7.63 -5.57 1.81
CA MET A 223 8.86 -6.13 2.41
C MET A 223 9.92 -6.52 1.39
N THR A 224 10.42 -5.53 0.66
CA THR A 224 11.51 -5.74 -0.29
C THR A 224 12.78 -6.24 0.42
N ALA A 225 13.66 -6.95 -0.29
CA ALA A 225 14.93 -7.43 0.27
C ALA A 225 15.82 -6.28 0.82
N ALA A 226 15.68 -5.06 0.29
CA ALA A 226 16.37 -3.87 0.80
C ALA A 226 15.82 -3.46 2.17
N LEU A 227 14.50 -3.44 2.32
CA LEU A 227 13.85 -3.09 3.60
C LEU A 227 14.08 -4.18 4.65
N GLU A 228 14.03 -5.46 4.28
CA GLU A 228 14.35 -6.56 5.18
C GLU A 228 15.72 -6.40 5.84
N LYS A 229 16.72 -5.94 5.09
CA LYS A 229 18.06 -5.68 5.65
C LYS A 229 18.07 -4.54 6.66
N ARG A 230 17.23 -3.52 6.45
CA ARG A 230 17.12 -2.34 7.33
C ARG A 230 16.22 -2.58 8.55
N LEU A 231 15.36 -3.62 8.51
CA LEU A 231 14.45 -3.95 9.60
C LEU A 231 15.23 -4.42 10.83
N GLN A 232 15.02 -3.77 11.97
CA GLN A 232 15.70 -4.05 13.24
C GLN A 232 14.68 -4.23 14.35
N ILE A 233 14.74 -5.36 15.04
CA ILE A 233 14.03 -5.55 16.33
C ILE A 233 14.82 -4.82 17.41
N THR A 234 14.17 -3.97 18.15
CA THR A 234 14.81 -3.15 19.21
C THR A 234 14.55 -3.69 20.60
N GLU A 235 13.36 -4.26 20.82
CA GLU A 235 12.95 -4.78 22.13
C GLU A 235 11.86 -5.83 21.96
N ILE A 236 11.82 -6.80 22.87
CA ILE A 236 10.77 -7.82 22.94
C ILE A 236 10.30 -7.90 24.39
N THR A 237 9.00 -7.67 24.61
CA THR A 237 8.42 -7.71 25.94
C THR A 237 7.26 -8.69 26.01
N PHE A 238 7.25 -9.52 27.05
CA PHE A 238 6.15 -10.45 27.34
C PHE A 238 5.25 -9.85 28.43
N HIS A 239 3.97 -9.77 28.13
CA HIS A 239 2.95 -9.24 29.02
C HIS A 239 2.04 -10.39 29.49
N PRO A 240 2.28 -10.95 30.70
CA PRO A 240 1.42 -11.99 31.23
C PRO A 240 0.03 -11.41 31.56
N SER A 241 -0.99 -12.20 31.35
CA SER A 241 -2.34 -11.86 31.80
C SER A 241 -2.79 -12.82 32.90
N ASN A 242 -3.57 -12.29 33.84
CA ASN A 242 -4.22 -13.08 34.89
C ASN A 242 -5.45 -13.87 34.39
N GLN A 243 -5.91 -13.56 33.16
CA GLN A 243 -6.96 -14.34 32.49
C GLN A 243 -6.31 -15.42 31.63
N GLU A 244 -6.77 -16.66 31.76
CA GLU A 244 -6.28 -17.79 30.96
C GLU A 244 -6.28 -17.44 29.48
N HIS A 245 -5.18 -17.74 28.78
CA HIS A 245 -4.99 -17.61 27.34
C HIS A 245 -4.92 -16.18 26.75
N THR A 246 -4.70 -15.13 27.53
CA THR A 246 -4.69 -13.74 27.03
C THR A 246 -3.34 -13.00 27.19
N SER A 247 -2.26 -13.71 27.46
CA SER A 247 -0.91 -13.11 27.46
C SER A 247 -0.58 -12.56 26.08
N SER A 248 0.23 -11.51 26.01
CA SER A 248 0.67 -10.92 24.75
C SER A 248 2.18 -10.74 24.70
N LEU A 249 2.70 -10.72 23.49
CA LEU A 249 4.09 -10.39 23.20
C LEU A 249 4.10 -9.11 22.37
N HIS A 250 4.98 -8.18 22.72
CA HIS A 250 5.19 -6.96 21.97
C HIS A 250 6.58 -6.97 21.35
N LEU A 251 6.65 -6.86 20.03
CA LEU A 251 7.89 -6.68 19.28
C LEU A 251 8.00 -5.22 18.88
N HIS A 252 8.99 -4.53 19.42
CA HIS A 252 9.36 -3.18 19.03
C HIS A 252 10.40 -3.24 17.93
N PHE A 253 10.24 -2.45 16.88
CA PHE A 253 11.13 -2.49 15.73
C PHE A 253 11.29 -1.13 15.05
N ARG A 254 12.37 -0.98 14.28
CA ARG A 254 12.60 0.12 13.34
C ARG A 254 12.49 -0.39 11.92
N HIS A 255 11.82 0.36 11.05
CA HIS A 255 11.56 -0.05 9.65
C HIS A 255 12.14 0.91 8.61
N HIS A 256 12.55 2.12 8.99
CA HIS A 256 13.15 3.12 8.07
C HIS A 256 12.31 3.39 6.81
N ALA A 257 11.00 3.29 6.89
CA ALA A 257 10.10 3.55 5.77
C ALA A 257 9.57 4.99 5.77
N ALA A 258 9.93 5.82 6.74
CA ALA A 258 9.52 7.23 6.87
C ALA A 258 8.02 7.46 6.59
N LEU A 259 7.15 6.74 7.34
CA LEU A 259 5.71 6.77 7.11
C LEU A 259 5.15 8.19 7.31
N PRO A 260 4.26 8.65 6.44
CA PRO A 260 3.75 10.03 6.49
C PRO A 260 2.83 10.30 7.68
N ARG A 261 2.29 9.25 8.29
CA ARG A 261 1.39 9.33 9.44
C ARG A 261 1.45 8.06 10.28
N SER A 262 1.21 8.17 11.59
CA SER A 262 1.02 7.00 12.44
C SER A 262 -0.28 6.26 12.12
N ALA A 263 -0.23 4.93 12.20
CA ALA A 263 -1.38 4.05 11.96
C ALA A 263 -1.47 2.95 13.02
N SER A 264 -2.71 2.50 13.30
CA SER A 264 -2.95 1.33 14.16
C SER A 264 -3.84 0.36 13.41
N LEU A 265 -3.33 -0.83 13.15
CA LEU A 265 -3.94 -1.84 12.31
C LEU A 265 -4.30 -3.07 13.14
N THR A 266 -5.39 -3.75 12.77
CA THR A 266 -5.85 -4.97 13.43
C THR A 266 -5.78 -6.12 12.45
N GLY A 267 -4.94 -7.12 12.75
CA GLY A 267 -4.79 -8.35 11.97
C GLY A 267 -5.62 -9.48 12.58
N VAL A 268 -6.51 -10.06 11.77
CA VAL A 268 -7.37 -11.17 12.19
C VAL A 268 -6.72 -12.48 11.74
N PHE A 269 -6.55 -13.41 12.66
CA PHE A 269 -6.00 -14.72 12.35
C PHE A 269 -6.97 -15.59 11.54
N PRO A 270 -6.46 -16.49 10.70
CA PRO A 270 -7.29 -17.41 9.94
C PRO A 270 -8.23 -18.24 10.85
N LEU A 271 -9.45 -18.47 10.39
CA LEU A 271 -10.38 -19.34 11.10
C LEU A 271 -9.86 -20.78 11.12
N THR A 272 -9.95 -21.43 12.26
CA THR A 272 -9.72 -22.88 12.42
C THR A 272 -10.86 -23.70 11.82
N LYS A 273 -10.57 -24.93 11.36
CA LYS A 273 -11.58 -25.83 10.79
C LYS A 273 -12.54 -26.43 11.82
N ASP A 274 -12.03 -26.63 13.02
CA ASP A 274 -12.80 -27.05 14.17
C ASP A 274 -12.99 -25.85 15.09
N PRO A 275 -14.14 -25.68 15.77
CA PRO A 275 -14.16 -24.82 16.91
C PRO A 275 -13.09 -25.38 17.86
N ALA A 276 -11.88 -24.82 17.72
CA ALA A 276 -10.75 -25.19 18.54
C ALA A 276 -11.19 -25.02 19.96
N PRO A 277 -11.21 -26.07 20.66
CA PRO A 277 -12.26 -26.28 21.64
C PRO A 277 -12.14 -25.39 22.85
N THR A 278 -11.13 -24.59 23.03
CA THR A 278 -10.94 -24.00 24.36
C THR A 278 -10.30 -22.61 24.42
N PHE A 279 -9.93 -22.00 23.30
CA PHE A 279 -9.38 -20.65 23.36
C PHE A 279 -9.77 -19.79 22.15
N THR A 280 -10.03 -18.52 22.42
CA THR A 280 -10.17 -17.50 21.36
C THR A 280 -8.79 -16.92 21.09
N VAL A 281 -8.42 -16.80 19.81
CA VAL A 281 -7.19 -16.10 19.41
C VAL A 281 -7.53 -14.62 19.22
N PRO A 282 -7.11 -13.73 20.14
CA PRO A 282 -7.32 -12.30 19.96
C PRO A 282 -6.59 -11.80 18.72
N PRO A 283 -7.04 -10.72 18.11
CA PRO A 283 -6.37 -10.16 16.94
C PRO A 283 -4.95 -9.66 17.28
N ALA A 284 -4.08 -9.67 16.28
CA ALA A 284 -2.82 -8.93 16.35
C ALA A 284 -3.08 -7.43 16.18
N ILE A 285 -2.26 -6.59 16.82
CA ILE A 285 -2.32 -5.14 16.68
C ILE A 285 -0.93 -4.67 16.21
N LEU A 286 -0.90 -3.97 15.07
CA LEU A 286 0.29 -3.34 14.55
C LEU A 286 0.14 -1.81 14.68
N LYS A 287 0.96 -1.22 15.54
CA LYS A 287 1.08 0.23 15.69
C LYS A 287 2.31 0.70 14.94
N LEU A 288 2.13 1.64 14.04
CA LEU A 288 3.17 2.21 13.20
C LEU A 288 3.31 3.70 13.50
N ALA A 289 4.54 4.16 13.58
CA ALA A 289 4.93 5.57 13.60
C ALA A 289 5.92 5.79 12.45
N GLU A 290 6.46 7.00 12.32
CA GLU A 290 7.31 7.41 11.19
C GLU A 290 8.38 6.37 10.81
N ASP A 291 9.24 5.97 11.76
CA ASP A 291 10.33 5.02 11.55
C ASP A 291 10.25 3.77 12.42
N THR A 292 9.27 3.69 13.30
CA THR A 292 9.17 2.64 14.30
C THR A 292 7.81 1.97 14.30
N GLY A 293 7.78 0.74 14.79
CA GLY A 293 6.55 0.00 14.97
C GLY A 293 6.54 -0.88 16.20
N ILE A 294 5.33 -1.24 16.63
CA ILE A 294 5.09 -2.20 17.70
C ILE A 294 4.08 -3.22 17.19
N LEU A 295 4.52 -4.47 17.06
CA LEU A 295 3.64 -5.58 16.76
C LEU A 295 3.24 -6.25 18.08
N GLN A 296 1.95 -6.22 18.41
CA GLN A 296 1.36 -6.89 19.56
C GLN A 296 0.66 -8.17 19.08
N VAL A 297 1.08 -9.32 19.58
CA VAL A 297 0.51 -10.62 19.22
C VAL A 297 0.08 -11.39 20.46
N PRO A 298 -1.03 -12.14 20.42
CA PRO A 298 -1.42 -13.01 21.53
C PRO A 298 -0.46 -14.17 21.68
N VAL A 299 -0.24 -14.58 22.93
CA VAL A 299 0.50 -15.80 23.26
C VAL A 299 -0.49 -16.81 23.83
N ILE A 300 -0.62 -17.95 23.15
CA ILE A 300 -1.58 -18.98 23.49
C ILE A 300 -0.89 -20.11 24.27
N SER A 301 -1.36 -20.38 25.49
CA SER A 301 -0.91 -21.52 26.28
C SER A 301 -1.84 -22.71 26.04
N THR A 302 -1.37 -23.74 25.34
CA THR A 302 -2.21 -24.87 24.93
C THR A 302 -1.35 -26.06 24.51
N GLU A 303 -2.01 -27.15 24.11
CA GLU A 303 -1.38 -28.28 23.46
C GLU A 303 -1.71 -28.28 21.96
N LEU A 304 -0.71 -28.38 21.10
CA LEU A 304 -0.82 -28.43 19.65
C LEU A 304 -0.09 -29.66 19.08
N LYS A 305 -0.32 -29.92 17.80
CA LYS A 305 0.17 -31.07 17.05
C LYS A 305 1.22 -30.65 16.02
N TYR A 306 2.37 -31.28 16.05
CA TYR A 306 3.37 -31.19 14.98
C TYR A 306 3.20 -32.37 14.04
N PHE A 307 2.70 -32.15 12.83
CA PHE A 307 2.48 -33.20 11.86
C PHE A 307 3.78 -33.57 11.13
N LEU A 308 4.17 -34.83 11.28
CA LEU A 308 5.41 -35.37 10.71
C LEU A 308 5.22 -35.66 9.20
N PRO A 309 6.25 -35.42 8.38
CA PRO A 309 6.24 -35.87 7.00
C PRO A 309 6.34 -37.40 6.94
N ASN A 310 5.96 -37.99 5.79
CA ASN A 310 6.12 -39.45 5.51
C ASN A 310 5.40 -40.36 6.51
N PRO A 311 4.05 -40.35 6.62
CA PRO A 311 3.32 -41.20 7.56
C PRO A 311 3.62 -42.68 7.45
N LYS A 312 4.13 -43.17 6.30
CA LYS A 312 4.53 -44.57 6.07
C LYS A 312 5.66 -45.02 6.98
N GLU A 313 6.44 -44.12 7.56
CA GLU A 313 7.55 -44.42 8.46
C GLU A 313 7.14 -44.48 9.94
N TYR A 314 5.82 -44.27 10.23
CA TYR A 314 5.33 -44.15 11.59
C TYR A 314 4.14 -45.04 11.89
N TYR A 315 3.99 -45.38 13.17
CA TYR A 315 2.79 -45.97 13.76
C TYR A 315 2.15 -44.96 14.71
N TYR A 316 0.84 -44.89 14.74
CA TYR A 316 0.06 -44.13 15.69
C TYR A 316 -0.26 -45.00 16.91
N LEU A 317 -0.02 -44.49 18.11
CA LEU A 317 -0.33 -45.12 19.40
C LEU A 317 -1.60 -44.49 19.97
N PRO A 318 -2.76 -45.19 19.91
CA PRO A 318 -4.03 -44.61 20.37
C PRO A 318 -4.06 -44.27 21.87
N SER A 319 -3.31 -44.99 22.70
CA SER A 319 -3.22 -44.75 24.14
C SER A 319 -2.47 -43.47 24.49
N GLU A 320 -1.53 -43.06 23.65
CA GLU A 320 -0.67 -41.89 23.84
C GLU A 320 -1.09 -40.70 22.98
N ASP A 321 -1.98 -40.94 22.04
CA ASP A 321 -2.47 -39.97 21.03
C ASP A 321 -1.32 -39.28 20.27
N GLN A 322 -0.31 -40.08 19.83
CA GLN A 322 0.82 -39.56 19.05
C GLN A 322 1.42 -40.65 18.16
N ALA A 323 2.27 -40.22 17.22
CA ALA A 323 2.99 -41.11 16.32
C ALA A 323 4.38 -41.45 16.85
N VAL A 324 4.83 -42.68 16.60
CA VAL A 324 6.19 -43.12 16.88
C VAL A 324 6.81 -43.72 15.59
N HIS A 325 8.11 -43.51 15.43
CA HIS A 325 8.83 -44.10 14.28
C HIS A 325 8.80 -45.62 14.33
N LYS A 326 8.82 -46.29 13.18
CA LYS A 326 8.76 -47.77 13.06
C LYS A 326 9.77 -48.49 13.95
N SER A 327 10.99 -47.98 14.03
CA SER A 327 12.06 -48.59 14.84
C SER A 327 11.74 -48.64 16.33
N VAL A 328 10.93 -47.69 16.83
CA VAL A 328 10.45 -47.69 18.23
C VAL A 328 9.18 -48.51 18.35
N ALA A 329 8.32 -48.44 17.34
CA ALA A 329 7.05 -49.17 17.32
C ALA A 329 7.25 -50.70 17.29
N GLU A 330 8.40 -51.20 16.85
CA GLU A 330 8.71 -52.64 16.86
C GLU A 330 8.62 -53.24 18.27
N PHE A 331 8.89 -52.46 19.30
CA PHE A 331 8.83 -52.89 20.72
C PHE A 331 7.44 -52.73 21.33
N VAL A 332 6.44 -52.22 20.61
CA VAL A 332 5.05 -52.04 21.04
C VAL A 332 4.20 -53.20 20.52
N ASP A 333 3.35 -53.77 21.39
CA ASP A 333 2.42 -54.82 21.00
C ASP A 333 1.58 -54.40 19.79
N PRO A 334 1.44 -55.26 18.76
CA PRO A 334 0.65 -54.97 17.56
C PRO A 334 -0.79 -54.52 17.82
N SER A 335 -1.41 -54.96 18.92
CA SER A 335 -2.76 -54.55 19.32
C SER A 335 -2.88 -53.10 19.77
N HIS A 336 -1.76 -52.48 20.19
CA HIS A 336 -1.69 -51.12 20.71
C HIS A 336 -1.13 -50.10 19.70
N ARG A 337 -0.82 -50.52 18.46
CA ARG A 337 -0.31 -49.63 17.39
C ARG A 337 -1.12 -49.78 16.10
N LYS A 338 -1.34 -48.66 15.42
CA LYS A 338 -1.97 -48.60 14.08
C LYS A 338 -1.03 -47.97 13.09
N LYS A 339 -1.05 -48.36 11.79
CA LYS A 339 -0.31 -47.60 10.76
C LYS A 339 -0.73 -46.15 10.78
N ALA A 340 0.21 -45.25 10.84
CA ALA A 340 -0.09 -43.83 10.83
C ALA A 340 -0.66 -43.40 9.47
N THR A 341 -1.61 -42.50 9.49
CA THR A 341 -2.14 -41.77 8.34
C THR A 341 -1.65 -40.33 8.40
N ALA A 342 -1.83 -39.55 7.35
CA ALA A 342 -1.48 -38.14 7.39
C ALA A 342 -2.15 -37.37 8.55
N ALA A 343 -3.35 -37.76 8.94
CA ALA A 343 -4.10 -37.15 10.03
C ALA A 343 -3.70 -37.64 11.44
N THR A 344 -3.03 -38.79 11.55
CA THR A 344 -2.61 -39.38 12.84
C THR A 344 -1.08 -39.43 13.01
N CYS A 345 -0.32 -38.92 12.03
CA CYS A 345 1.13 -38.85 12.09
C CYS A 345 1.61 -37.54 12.70
N TYR A 346 1.49 -37.39 14.00
CA TYR A 346 1.86 -36.18 14.74
C TYR A 346 2.46 -36.49 16.11
N LEU A 347 3.21 -35.48 16.59
CA LEU A 347 3.66 -35.39 17.97
C LEU A 347 2.85 -34.31 18.67
N ARG A 348 2.52 -34.53 19.94
CA ARG A 348 1.86 -33.54 20.81
C ARG A 348 2.90 -32.67 21.47
N ARG A 349 2.59 -31.38 21.58
CA ARG A 349 3.44 -30.38 22.25
C ARG A 349 2.59 -29.45 23.09
N SER A 350 2.78 -29.48 24.40
CA SER A 350 2.21 -28.50 25.34
C SER A 350 3.20 -27.37 25.55
N GLY A 351 2.75 -26.13 25.44
CA GLY A 351 3.63 -24.97 25.57
C GLY A 351 2.92 -23.65 25.32
N LYS A 352 3.71 -22.62 25.10
CA LYS A 352 3.26 -21.29 24.69
C LYS A 352 3.53 -21.11 23.20
N PHE A 353 2.55 -20.61 22.48
CA PHE A 353 2.59 -20.50 21.03
C PHE A 353 2.19 -19.12 20.53
N LEU A 354 2.79 -18.71 19.42
CA LEU A 354 2.49 -17.51 18.67
C LEU A 354 1.71 -17.89 17.41
N PRO A 355 0.52 -17.35 17.17
CA PRO A 355 -0.24 -17.64 15.96
C PRO A 355 0.37 -16.96 14.74
N ALA A 356 0.30 -17.62 13.57
CA ALA A 356 0.71 -17.06 12.28
C ALA A 356 -0.45 -16.27 11.66
N LEU A 357 -0.19 -15.04 11.22
CA LEU A 357 -1.22 -14.19 10.60
C LEU A 357 -1.59 -14.69 9.20
N GLN A 358 -0.66 -15.30 8.48
CA GLN A 358 -0.93 -15.90 7.18
C GLN A 358 -1.58 -17.28 7.32
N PRO A 359 -2.54 -17.65 6.43
CA PRO A 359 -3.08 -19.00 6.40
C PRO A 359 -1.99 -20.05 6.14
N TYR A 360 -1.90 -21.04 7.03
CA TYR A 360 -0.93 -22.12 6.85
C TYR A 360 -1.28 -22.99 5.63
N LYS A 361 -0.27 -23.25 4.82
CA LYS A 361 -0.31 -24.23 3.73
C LYS A 361 1.00 -25.01 3.73
N ALA A 362 0.92 -26.29 3.96
CA ALA A 362 2.09 -27.18 3.97
C ALA A 362 2.86 -27.09 2.63
N GLY A 363 4.19 -26.94 2.70
CA GLY A 363 5.06 -26.80 1.53
C GLY A 363 4.99 -25.44 0.85
N SER A 364 4.41 -24.42 1.48
CA SER A 364 4.41 -23.04 1.00
C SER A 364 5.69 -22.33 1.45
N ASP A 365 6.28 -21.53 0.57
CA ASP A 365 7.45 -20.68 0.88
C ASP A 365 7.11 -19.52 1.83
N SER A 366 5.83 -19.38 2.17
CA SER A 366 5.35 -18.36 3.11
C SER A 366 5.71 -18.64 4.57
N PHE A 367 6.26 -19.82 4.88
CA PHE A 367 6.67 -20.22 6.22
C PHE A 367 8.14 -20.61 6.23
N PRO A 368 8.91 -20.22 7.28
CA PRO A 368 10.32 -20.61 7.38
C PRO A 368 10.46 -22.13 7.34
N GLN A 369 11.27 -22.65 6.45
CA GLN A 369 11.45 -24.09 6.31
C GLN A 369 12.10 -24.75 7.54
N ASN A 370 12.78 -23.96 8.37
CA ASN A 370 13.54 -24.44 9.53
C ASN A 370 12.82 -24.27 10.87
N ILE A 371 11.60 -23.68 10.88
CA ILE A 371 10.84 -23.47 12.12
C ILE A 371 9.61 -24.36 12.10
N PRO A 372 9.44 -25.26 13.09
CA PRO A 372 8.28 -26.14 13.19
C PRO A 372 6.99 -25.34 13.30
N VAL A 373 5.99 -25.68 12.48
CA VAL A 373 4.63 -25.11 12.57
C VAL A 373 3.71 -26.15 13.21
N PHE A 374 3.02 -25.74 14.25
CA PHE A 374 2.07 -26.55 14.99
C PHE A 374 0.64 -26.20 14.57
N LEU A 375 -0.24 -27.19 14.57
CA LEU A 375 -1.65 -27.05 14.21
C LEU A 375 -2.55 -27.63 15.31
N SER A 376 -3.78 -27.18 15.40
CA SER A 376 -4.77 -27.79 16.27
C SER A 376 -5.25 -29.13 15.71
N VAL A 377 -5.55 -29.16 14.40
CA VAL A 377 -5.97 -30.35 13.66
C VAL A 377 -5.28 -30.44 12.30
N TYR A 378 -5.31 -31.62 11.70
CA TYR A 378 -4.71 -31.85 10.38
C TYR A 378 -5.33 -30.94 9.30
N ARG A 379 -4.49 -30.24 8.53
CA ARG A 379 -4.88 -29.28 7.50
C ARG A 379 -5.66 -28.06 8.05
N ASP A 380 -5.39 -27.70 9.30
CA ASP A 380 -5.85 -26.40 9.79
C ASP A 380 -5.22 -25.25 9.00
N LYS A 381 -5.93 -24.13 8.91
CA LYS A 381 -5.45 -22.91 8.28
C LYS A 381 -4.62 -22.06 9.25
N LEU A 382 -4.91 -22.13 10.55
CA LEU A 382 -4.18 -21.40 11.57
C LEU A 382 -2.99 -22.23 12.01
N GLY A 383 -1.80 -21.75 11.65
CA GLY A 383 -0.52 -22.26 12.12
C GLY A 383 -0.03 -21.53 13.36
N PHE A 384 0.83 -22.21 14.13
CA PHE A 384 1.41 -21.66 15.35
C PHE A 384 2.91 -21.96 15.39
N TYR A 385 3.69 -21.04 15.92
CA TYR A 385 5.09 -21.22 16.27
C TYR A 385 5.24 -21.38 17.77
N GLU A 386 6.08 -22.30 18.23
CA GLU A 386 6.44 -22.38 19.64
C GLU A 386 7.17 -21.10 20.04
N LEU A 387 6.77 -20.50 21.18
CA LEU A 387 7.40 -19.29 21.69
C LEU A 387 8.86 -19.60 22.06
N PRO A 388 9.86 -18.93 21.51
CA PRO A 388 11.25 -19.08 21.93
C PRO A 388 11.43 -18.81 23.41
N THR A 389 12.34 -19.55 24.04
CA THR A 389 12.68 -19.37 25.45
C THR A 389 13.46 -18.08 25.71
N ASP A 390 14.21 -17.62 24.71
CA ASP A 390 14.99 -16.39 24.72
C ASP A 390 14.25 -15.28 23.98
N LEU A 391 13.93 -14.22 24.70
CA LEU A 391 13.26 -13.03 24.17
C LEU A 391 14.31 -11.95 23.86
N VAL A 392 15.34 -12.31 23.13
CA VAL A 392 16.41 -11.38 22.73
C VAL A 392 16.25 -10.97 21.27
N PRO A 393 16.41 -9.68 20.93
CA PRO A 393 16.22 -9.14 19.58
C PRO A 393 17.10 -9.81 18.52
N GLU A 394 18.27 -10.32 18.89
CA GLU A 394 19.25 -10.96 18.02
C GLU A 394 18.84 -12.36 17.56
N ASN A 395 17.86 -13.00 18.23
CA ASN A 395 17.35 -14.29 17.77
C ASN A 395 16.68 -14.12 16.40
N PRO A 396 17.17 -14.81 15.34
CA PRO A 396 16.68 -14.65 13.97
C PRO A 396 15.20 -15.02 13.82
N PHE A 397 14.63 -15.80 14.71
CA PHE A 397 13.21 -16.12 14.75
C PHE A 397 12.33 -14.86 14.71
N TRP A 398 12.66 -13.85 15.53
CA TRP A 398 11.83 -12.67 15.67
C TRP A 398 11.76 -11.82 14.41
N LYS A 399 12.89 -11.68 13.74
CA LYS A 399 12.94 -10.95 12.47
C LYS A 399 12.11 -11.65 11.41
N GLU A 400 12.24 -12.97 11.29
CA GLU A 400 11.47 -13.77 10.35
C GLU A 400 9.96 -13.73 10.65
N TYR A 401 9.59 -13.89 11.92
CA TYR A 401 8.20 -13.78 12.37
C TYR A 401 7.59 -12.40 12.05
N LEU A 402 8.33 -11.32 12.30
CA LEU A 402 7.90 -9.96 11.99
C LEU A 402 7.71 -9.77 10.48
N ILE A 403 8.68 -10.18 9.65
CA ILE A 403 8.60 -10.06 8.18
C ILE A 403 7.37 -10.78 7.64
N GLN A 404 7.15 -12.03 8.06
CA GLN A 404 5.97 -12.79 7.63
C GLN A 404 4.67 -12.15 8.07
N THR A 405 4.66 -11.60 9.28
CA THR A 405 3.50 -10.91 9.82
C THR A 405 3.20 -9.63 9.04
N LEU A 406 4.20 -8.82 8.71
CA LEU A 406 4.02 -7.61 7.90
C LEU A 406 3.54 -7.92 6.48
N ARG A 407 4.07 -8.96 5.85
CA ARG A 407 3.61 -9.41 4.52
C ARG A 407 2.17 -9.93 4.50
N ALA A 408 1.62 -10.24 5.67
CA ALA A 408 0.24 -10.75 5.78
C ALA A 408 -0.82 -9.62 5.83
N TRP A 409 -0.40 -8.40 6.08
CA TRP A 409 -1.26 -7.23 6.02
C TRP A 409 -1.49 -6.80 4.58
#